data_4e2a3049dc357e2aa5eb0d22fb082087
#
_entry.id   4e2a3049dc357e2aa5eb0d22fb082087
#
_cell.length_a   1.000
_cell.length_b   1.000
_cell.length_c   1.000
_cell.angle_alpha   90.00
_cell.angle_beta   90.00
_cell.angle_gamma   90.00
#
_symmetry.space_group_name_H-M   'P 1'
#
loop_
_entity.id
_entity.type
_entity.pdbx_description
1 polymer ?
#
loop_
_entity_poly.entity_id
_entity_poly.type
_entity_poly.pdbx_seq_one_letter_code
_entity_poly.pdbx_strand_id
1 'polypeptide(L)'
;MDIKQLKTFICVAETGSLSAASDRLRLAQPALSRQIKLLEHKTGAQLFHRTVKGMTLTESGEKLLSRVSGIIRQLEQAVDEVRSSSESITGNVAIGLMPSINSVLAVRLIEKVKRDRKSTRLNSSHLVISY
;
A
#
# COMPACT_ATOMS: atom_id res chain seq x y z
N MET A 1 -8.54 -18.03 -0.50
CA MET A 1 -8.06 -16.63 -0.55
C MET A 1 -6.64 -16.65 -0.04
N ASP A 2 -5.73 -16.01 -0.75
CA ASP A 2 -4.30 -16.02 -0.48
C ASP A 2 -3.83 -14.56 -0.37
N ILE A 3 -2.87 -14.31 0.51
CA ILE A 3 -2.26 -12.97 0.72
C ILE A 3 -1.70 -12.42 -0.59
N LYS A 4 -1.12 -13.28 -1.42
CA LYS A 4 -0.61 -12.90 -2.75
C LYS A 4 -1.72 -12.36 -3.67
N GLN A 5 -2.90 -12.98 -3.65
CA GLN A 5 -4.06 -12.51 -4.40
C GLN A 5 -4.54 -11.14 -3.90
N LEU A 6 -4.56 -10.93 -2.58
CA LEU A 6 -4.93 -9.65 -1.98
C LEU A 6 -3.92 -8.54 -2.30
N LYS A 7 -2.62 -8.82 -2.24
CA LYS A 7 -1.57 -7.87 -2.65
C LYS A 7 -1.67 -7.50 -4.13
N THR A 8 -1.94 -8.48 -4.99
CA THR A 8 -2.18 -8.24 -6.41
C THR A 8 -3.41 -7.36 -6.62
N PHE A 9 -4.50 -7.64 -5.91
CA PHE A 9 -5.73 -6.86 -5.97
C PHE A 9 -5.50 -5.40 -5.55
N ILE A 10 -4.83 -5.17 -4.41
CA ILE A 10 -4.50 -3.82 -3.93
C ILE A 10 -3.63 -3.09 -4.96
N CYS A 11 -2.60 -3.73 -5.50
CA CYS A 11 -1.71 -3.12 -6.48
C CYS A 11 -2.45 -2.73 -7.75
N VAL A 12 -3.36 -3.56 -8.27
CA VAL A 12 -4.19 -3.25 -9.45
C VAL A 12 -5.17 -2.12 -9.13
N ALA A 13 -5.75 -2.08 -7.93
CA ALA A 13 -6.63 -1.00 -7.50
C ALA A 13 -5.91 0.35 -7.43
N GLU A 14 -4.69 0.38 -6.90
CA GLU A 14 -3.86 1.58 -6.79
C GLU A 14 -3.37 2.10 -8.15
N THR A 15 -3.01 1.19 -9.06
CA THR A 15 -2.45 1.57 -10.36
C THR A 15 -3.51 1.82 -11.42
N GLY A 16 -4.73 1.31 -11.24
CA GLY A 16 -5.80 1.37 -12.23
C GLY A 16 -5.50 0.60 -13.51
N SER A 17 -4.41 -0.18 -13.57
CA SER A 17 -3.94 -0.84 -14.79
C SER A 17 -3.25 -2.17 -14.48
N LEU A 18 -3.64 -3.22 -15.22
CA LEU A 18 -2.95 -4.52 -15.12
C LEU A 18 -1.49 -4.44 -15.60
N SER A 19 -1.20 -3.60 -16.61
CA SER A 19 0.16 -3.42 -17.11
C SER A 19 1.03 -2.75 -16.06
N ALA A 20 0.60 -1.62 -15.51
CA ALA A 20 1.33 -0.91 -14.47
C ALA A 20 1.53 -1.77 -13.20
N ALA A 21 0.51 -2.54 -12.80
CA ALA A 21 0.62 -3.49 -11.71
C ALA A 21 1.61 -4.63 -12.02
N SER A 22 1.65 -5.09 -13.29
CA SER A 22 2.59 -6.10 -13.78
C SER A 22 4.04 -5.63 -13.59
N ASP A 23 4.33 -4.42 -14.02
CA ASP A 23 5.66 -3.82 -13.89
C ASP A 23 6.06 -3.64 -12.42
N ARG A 24 5.13 -3.11 -11.60
CA ARG A 24 5.36 -2.87 -10.16
C ARG A 24 5.60 -4.16 -9.38
N LEU A 25 4.86 -5.23 -9.67
CA LEU A 25 4.97 -6.52 -8.99
C LEU A 25 6.00 -7.46 -9.63
N ARG A 26 6.58 -7.09 -10.79
CA ARG A 26 7.48 -7.94 -11.60
C ARG A 26 6.86 -9.31 -11.90
N LEU A 27 5.58 -9.31 -12.24
CA LEU A 27 4.81 -10.50 -12.60
C LEU A 27 4.20 -10.34 -13.98
N ALA A 28 4.12 -11.43 -14.74
CA ALA A 28 3.47 -11.39 -16.05
C ALA A 28 1.98 -10.99 -15.94
N GLN A 29 1.51 -10.11 -16.80
CA GLN A 29 0.12 -9.64 -16.83
C GLN A 29 -0.93 -10.76 -16.85
N PRO A 30 -0.74 -11.88 -17.59
CA PRO A 30 -1.66 -13.02 -17.53
C PRO A 30 -1.76 -13.64 -16.12
N ALA A 31 -0.65 -13.68 -15.38
CA ALA A 31 -0.63 -14.21 -14.01
C ALA A 31 -1.44 -13.31 -13.07
N LEU A 32 -1.29 -11.99 -13.18
CA LEU A 32 -2.11 -11.03 -12.41
C LEU A 32 -3.60 -11.18 -12.73
N SER A 33 -3.94 -11.23 -14.02
CA SER A 33 -5.33 -11.41 -14.46
C SER A 33 -5.94 -12.69 -13.89
N ARG A 34 -5.16 -13.79 -13.87
CA ARG A 34 -5.59 -15.06 -13.26
C ARG A 34 -5.79 -14.92 -11.75
N GLN A 35 -4.91 -14.23 -11.03
CA GLN A 35 -5.04 -14.02 -9.59
C GLN A 35 -6.29 -13.22 -9.25
N ILE A 36 -6.59 -12.16 -10.00
CA ILE A 36 -7.82 -11.37 -9.84
C ILE A 36 -9.05 -12.24 -10.08
N LYS A 37 -9.11 -12.98 -11.18
CA LYS A 37 -10.23 -13.89 -11.46
C LYS A 37 -10.45 -14.94 -10.36
N LEU A 38 -9.37 -15.50 -9.81
CA LEU A 38 -9.47 -16.44 -8.70
C LEU A 38 -9.99 -15.78 -7.43
N LEU A 39 -9.62 -14.52 -7.18
CA LEU A 39 -10.14 -13.76 -6.04
C LEU A 39 -11.62 -13.46 -6.23
N GLU A 40 -12.04 -12.98 -7.41
CA GLU A 40 -13.44 -12.74 -7.76
C GLU A 40 -14.29 -14.01 -7.63
N HIS A 41 -13.79 -15.14 -8.10
CA HIS A 41 -14.46 -16.43 -7.94
C HIS A 41 -14.65 -16.81 -6.46
N LYS A 42 -13.62 -16.59 -5.61
CA LYS A 42 -13.67 -16.90 -4.18
C LYS A 42 -14.56 -15.97 -3.38
N THR A 43 -14.67 -14.72 -3.80
CA THR A 43 -15.55 -13.72 -3.16
C THR A 43 -16.98 -13.78 -3.69
N GLY A 44 -17.20 -14.49 -4.81
CA GLY A 44 -18.50 -14.54 -5.49
C GLY A 44 -18.94 -13.20 -6.09
N ALA A 45 -18.02 -12.24 -6.22
CA ALA A 45 -18.32 -10.90 -6.69
C ALA A 45 -17.24 -10.42 -7.68
N GLN A 46 -17.67 -9.66 -8.68
CA GLN A 46 -16.76 -8.93 -9.54
C GLN A 46 -16.17 -7.76 -8.75
N LEU A 47 -14.84 -7.63 -8.77
CA LEU A 47 -14.12 -6.60 -8.01
C LEU A 47 -13.68 -5.44 -8.88
N PHE A 48 -13.54 -5.68 -10.21
CA PHE A 48 -13.15 -4.67 -11.18
C PHE A 48 -14.06 -4.61 -12.38
N HIS A 49 -14.32 -3.40 -12.85
CA HIS A 49 -14.80 -3.13 -14.22
C HIS A 49 -13.59 -2.97 -15.12
N ARG A 50 -13.60 -3.66 -16.26
CA ARG A 50 -12.61 -3.46 -17.33
C ARG A 50 -13.15 -2.40 -18.28
N THR A 51 -12.43 -1.29 -18.40
CA THR A 51 -12.77 -0.18 -19.28
C THR A 51 -11.65 0.05 -20.30
N VAL A 52 -11.91 0.83 -21.32
CA VAL A 52 -10.90 1.26 -22.29
C VAL A 52 -9.78 2.07 -21.61
N LYS A 53 -10.10 2.72 -20.49
CA LYS A 53 -9.14 3.51 -19.69
C LYS A 53 -8.38 2.67 -18.65
N GLY A 54 -8.68 1.39 -18.49
CA GLY A 54 -8.03 0.50 -17.54
C GLY A 54 -8.99 -0.27 -16.63
N MET A 55 -8.60 -0.44 -15.39
CA MET A 55 -9.32 -1.17 -14.36
C MET A 55 -9.87 -0.20 -13.31
N THR A 56 -11.17 -0.20 -13.09
CA THR A 56 -11.83 0.57 -12.03
C THR A 56 -12.50 -0.38 -11.05
N LEU A 57 -12.52 -0.02 -9.77
CA LEU A 57 -13.18 -0.84 -8.75
C LEU A 57 -14.70 -0.85 -8.93
N THR A 58 -15.30 -1.99 -8.61
CA THR A 58 -16.74 -2.09 -8.35
C THR A 58 -17.02 -1.69 -6.90
N GLU A 59 -18.28 -1.52 -6.52
CA GLU A 59 -18.67 -1.31 -5.12
C GLU A 59 -18.15 -2.43 -4.20
N SER A 60 -18.21 -3.68 -4.66
CA SER A 60 -17.64 -4.84 -3.94
C SER A 60 -16.12 -4.75 -3.84
N GLY A 61 -15.45 -4.25 -4.89
CA GLY A 61 -14.03 -3.99 -4.89
C GLY A 61 -13.63 -2.91 -3.88
N GLU A 62 -14.36 -1.81 -3.80
CA GLU A 62 -14.12 -0.75 -2.83
C GLU A 62 -14.29 -1.25 -1.38
N LYS A 63 -15.37 -2.00 -1.13
CA LYS A 63 -15.60 -2.64 0.18
C LYS A 63 -14.46 -3.58 0.56
N LEU A 64 -14.00 -4.40 -0.38
CA LEU A 64 -12.86 -5.30 -0.12
C LEU A 64 -11.57 -4.50 0.13
N LEU A 65 -11.27 -3.51 -0.70
CA LEU A 65 -10.06 -2.69 -0.57
C LEU A 65 -9.98 -2.01 0.80
N SER A 66 -11.06 -1.38 1.25
CA SER A 66 -11.12 -0.69 2.54
C SER A 66 -10.86 -1.64 3.72
N ARG A 67 -11.27 -2.91 3.61
CA ARG A 67 -11.07 -3.90 4.68
C ARG A 67 -9.67 -4.52 4.65
N VAL A 68 -9.17 -4.86 3.47
CA VAL A 68 -7.93 -5.66 3.38
C VAL A 68 -6.65 -4.83 3.42
N SER A 69 -6.68 -3.57 3.02
CA SER A 69 -5.47 -2.71 3.02
C SER A 69 -4.84 -2.57 4.40
N GLY A 70 -5.67 -2.36 5.43
CA GLY A 70 -5.20 -2.29 6.82
C GLY A 70 -4.60 -3.61 7.31
N ILE A 71 -5.27 -4.73 7.00
CA ILE A 71 -4.85 -6.07 7.42
C ILE A 71 -3.50 -6.46 6.79
N ILE A 72 -3.34 -6.21 5.49
CA ILE A 72 -2.08 -6.50 4.79
C ILE A 72 -0.93 -5.67 5.37
N ARG A 73 -1.17 -4.39 5.64
CA ARG A 73 -0.15 -3.51 6.26
C ARG A 73 0.23 -3.98 7.66
N GLN A 74 -0.73 -4.38 8.49
CA GLN A 74 -0.46 -4.93 9.83
C GLN A 74 0.35 -6.23 9.76
N LEU A 75 0.04 -7.10 8.79
CA LEU A 75 0.80 -8.32 8.58
C LEU A 75 2.25 -8.05 8.18
N GLU A 76 2.47 -7.08 7.28
CA GLU A 76 3.81 -6.67 6.88
C GLU A 76 4.60 -6.08 8.06
N GLN A 77 3.97 -5.24 8.86
CA GLN A 77 4.57 -4.70 10.08
C GLN A 77 4.97 -5.80 11.07
N ALA A 78 4.10 -6.77 11.33
CA ALA A 78 4.42 -7.88 12.22
C ALA A 78 5.62 -8.72 11.73
N VAL A 79 5.73 -8.94 10.43
CA VAL A 79 6.89 -9.65 9.83
C VAL A 79 8.16 -8.81 9.98
N ASP A 80 8.08 -7.49 9.78
CA ASP A 80 9.22 -6.60 9.91
C ASP A 80 9.67 -6.46 11.38
N GLU A 81 8.75 -6.47 12.34
CA GLU A 81 9.06 -6.49 13.77
C GLU A 81 9.86 -7.75 14.17
N VAL A 82 9.48 -8.92 13.67
CA VAL A 82 10.22 -10.16 13.92
C VAL A 82 11.62 -10.11 13.30
N ARG A 83 11.75 -9.55 12.09
CA ARG A 83 13.05 -9.39 11.44
C ARG A 83 13.96 -8.38 12.14
N SER A 84 13.38 -7.32 12.68
CA SER A 84 14.13 -6.26 13.36
C SER A 84 14.54 -6.63 14.78
N SER A 85 13.90 -7.61 15.41
CA SER A 85 14.28 -8.09 16.73
C SER A 85 15.65 -8.77 16.76
N SER A 86 16.27 -9.04 15.61
CA SER A 86 17.60 -9.65 15.54
C SER A 86 18.76 -8.67 15.41
N GLU A 87 18.62 -7.40 14.97
CA GLU A 87 19.82 -6.51 14.85
C GLU A 87 19.61 -4.98 14.79
N SER A 88 18.44 -4.41 14.84
CA SER A 88 18.30 -2.94 15.05
C SER A 88 16.83 -2.55 15.19
N ILE A 89 16.55 -1.55 15.99
CA ILE A 89 15.21 -0.95 16.09
C ILE A 89 14.90 -0.25 14.77
N THR A 90 14.23 -0.96 13.86
CA THR A 90 13.68 -0.40 12.62
C THR A 90 12.17 -0.44 12.70
N GLY A 91 11.51 0.63 12.36
CA GLY A 91 10.05 0.73 12.37
C GLY A 91 9.57 1.89 11.51
N ASN A 92 8.33 1.82 11.07
CA ASN A 92 7.67 2.92 10.38
C ASN A 92 6.90 3.76 11.40
N VAL A 93 7.25 5.03 11.51
CA VAL A 93 6.50 6.00 12.31
C VAL A 93 5.73 6.91 11.36
N ALA A 94 4.40 6.88 11.45
CA ALA A 94 3.54 7.83 10.76
C ALA A 94 3.18 8.98 11.72
N ILE A 95 3.54 10.19 11.36
CA ILE A 95 3.24 11.38 12.14
C ILE A 95 2.25 12.24 11.36
N GLY A 96 1.03 12.39 11.90
CA GLY A 96 0.05 13.35 11.39
C GLY A 96 0.32 14.73 12.00
N LEU A 97 0.53 15.73 11.17
CA LEU A 97 0.70 17.12 11.60
C LEU A 97 -0.45 17.96 11.09
N MET A 98 -1.02 18.80 11.95
CA MET A 98 -1.99 19.79 11.51
C MET A 98 -1.34 20.79 10.55
N PRO A 99 -2.05 21.24 9.48
CA PRO A 99 -1.49 22.15 8.47
C PRO A 99 -0.87 23.42 9.05
N SER A 100 -1.45 23.97 10.12
CA SER A 100 -0.96 25.18 10.80
C SER A 100 0.40 25.04 11.50
N ILE A 101 0.81 23.81 11.79
CA ILE A 101 2.06 23.52 12.53
C ILE A 101 3.13 22.92 11.61
N ASN A 102 2.73 22.49 10.42
CA ASN A 102 3.56 21.73 9.49
C ASN A 102 4.82 22.46 9.04
N SER A 103 4.74 23.79 8.76
CA SER A 103 5.86 24.55 8.22
C SER A 103 7.04 24.74 9.18
N VAL A 104 6.79 24.75 10.48
CA VAL A 104 7.82 25.02 11.50
C VAL A 104 8.30 23.74 12.17
N LEU A 105 7.37 22.83 12.52
CA LEU A 105 7.68 21.64 13.30
C LEU A 105 8.19 20.49 12.43
N ALA A 106 7.67 20.31 11.23
CA ALA A 106 8.06 19.24 10.33
C ALA A 106 9.54 19.34 9.95
N VAL A 107 10.02 20.52 9.60
CA VAL A 107 11.42 20.73 9.23
C VAL A 107 12.37 20.38 10.39
N ARG A 108 12.08 20.91 11.57
CA ARG A 108 12.90 20.67 12.76
C ARG A 108 12.87 19.19 13.22
N LEU A 109 11.71 18.53 13.09
CA LEU A 109 11.57 17.12 13.43
C LEU A 109 12.36 16.23 12.46
N ILE A 110 12.27 16.52 11.17
CA ILE A 110 12.99 15.82 10.10
C ILE A 110 14.51 15.99 10.26
N GLU A 111 14.97 17.19 10.55
CA GLU A 111 16.38 17.47 10.80
C GLU A 111 16.91 16.71 12.03
N LYS A 112 16.15 16.70 13.12
CA LYS A 112 16.50 15.99 14.34
C LYS A 112 16.54 14.49 14.14
N VAL A 113 15.55 13.90 13.44
CA VAL A 113 15.50 12.46 13.13
C VAL A 113 16.65 12.07 12.18
N LYS A 114 16.98 12.88 11.19
CA LYS A 114 18.14 12.65 10.30
C LYS A 114 19.48 12.72 11.05
N ARG A 115 19.59 13.58 12.03
CA ARG A 115 20.83 13.77 12.82
C ARG A 115 21.08 12.61 13.75
N ASP A 116 20.02 12.04 14.34
CA ASP A 116 20.14 10.98 15.32
C ASP A 116 20.27 9.57 14.71
N ARG A 117 19.90 9.38 13.43
CA ARG A 117 19.95 8.07 12.78
C ARG A 117 20.45 8.13 11.32
N LYS A 118 21.57 7.46 11.07
CA LYS A 118 22.24 7.38 9.76
C LYS A 118 21.42 6.65 8.67
N SER A 119 20.27 6.05 8.97
CA SER A 119 19.50 5.17 8.06
C SER A 119 17.99 5.48 8.03
N THR A 120 17.60 6.74 8.06
CA THR A 120 16.16 7.10 7.96
C THR A 120 15.80 7.39 6.50
N ARG A 121 14.92 6.58 5.91
CA ARG A 121 14.28 6.89 4.62
C ARG A 121 12.99 7.64 4.86
N LEU A 122 12.91 8.86 4.35
CA LEU A 122 11.69 9.67 4.37
C LEU A 122 10.91 9.40 3.08
N ASN A 123 9.70 8.89 3.22
CA ASN A 123 8.78 8.74 2.10
C ASN A 123 7.72 9.85 2.19
N SER A 124 7.83 10.85 1.33
CA SER A 124 6.90 12.00 1.27
C SER A 124 5.61 11.71 0.48
N SER A 125 5.44 10.49 -0.04
CA SER A 125 4.28 10.13 -0.89
C SER A 125 2.95 10.03 -0.14
N HIS A 126 2.90 10.27 1.16
CA HIS A 126 1.69 10.28 1.98
C HIS A 126 1.36 11.65 2.59
N LEU A 127 1.89 12.72 2.05
CA LEU A 127 1.37 14.06 2.34
C LEU A 127 0.05 14.25 1.56
N VAL A 128 -1.02 13.64 2.06
CA VAL A 128 -2.38 13.97 1.62
C VAL A 128 -2.74 15.31 2.26
N ILE A 129 -2.58 16.38 1.50
CA ILE A 129 -3.15 17.67 1.84
C ILE A 129 -4.62 17.57 1.44
N SER A 130 -5.47 17.32 2.40
CA SER A 130 -6.92 17.46 2.27
C SER A 130 -7.26 18.92 2.55
N TYR A 131 -7.77 19.65 1.53
CA TYR A 131 -8.38 20.97 1.70
C TYR A 131 -9.76 20.84 2.28
#